data_f39aeba626855af93dc06286e957ae03
#
_entry.id   f39aeba626855af93dc06286e957ae03
#
_cell.length_a   1.000
_cell.length_b   1.000
_cell.length_c   1.000
_cell.angle_alpha   90.00
_cell.angle_beta   90.00
_cell.angle_gamma   90.00
#
_symmetry.space_group_name_H-M   'P 1'
#
loop_
_entity.id
_entity.type
_entity.pdbx_description
1 polymer ?
#
loop_
_entity_poly.entity_id
_entity_poly.type
_entity_poly.pdbx_seq_one_letter_code
_entity_poly.pdbx_strand_id
1 'polypeptide(L)'
;MEKNIKTVLAHVMQDFALPRYDQLPDVGLYLEQTAKYINQCLQPLGFAETTGSMIRNYVKMGLASNPVQKQYFAEHIAHLIAITVLKHVVPLEHVHKMFDIQKKVYTDATAYDYFCMELENVLYFRFGLKEDLEEIGVTETMEKEILRSAIIAVSHMVYVNTCFHLLPENDG
;
A
#
# COMPACT_ATOMS: atom_id res chain seq x y z
N MET A 1 11.26 5.18 29.17
CA MET A 1 9.99 4.83 28.51
C MET A 1 9.97 5.26 27.03
N GLU A 2 10.20 6.51 26.71
CA GLU A 2 10.19 6.99 25.31
C GLU A 2 11.19 6.30 24.37
N LYS A 3 12.42 6.04 24.80
CA LYS A 3 13.41 5.30 23.99
C LYS A 3 12.98 3.88 23.64
N ASN A 4 12.21 3.25 24.54
CA ASN A 4 11.72 1.89 24.33
C ASN A 4 10.60 1.85 23.27
N ILE A 5 9.68 2.81 23.30
CA ILE A 5 8.56 2.88 22.35
C ILE A 5 9.10 3.11 20.91
N LYS A 6 10.04 4.03 20.71
CA LYS A 6 10.63 4.27 19.39
C LYS A 6 11.33 3.03 18.83
N THR A 7 12.04 2.29 19.66
CA THR A 7 12.69 1.05 19.24
C THR A 7 11.67 -0.02 18.86
N VAL A 8 10.58 -0.14 19.60
CA VAL A 8 9.50 -1.09 19.31
C VAL A 8 8.79 -0.70 18.00
N LEU A 9 8.50 0.57 17.80
CA LEU A 9 7.90 1.08 16.54
C LEU A 9 8.79 0.78 15.33
N ALA A 10 10.09 1.05 15.43
CA ALA A 10 11.04 0.73 14.36
C ALA A 10 11.06 -0.79 14.08
N HIS A 11 11.04 -1.60 15.13
CA HIS A 11 11.03 -3.06 15.00
C HIS A 11 9.78 -3.58 14.27
N VAL A 12 8.61 -2.99 14.50
CA VAL A 12 7.37 -3.38 13.79
C VAL A 12 7.49 -3.21 12.28
N MET A 13 8.22 -2.19 11.82
CA MET A 13 8.29 -1.83 10.41
C MET A 13 9.58 -2.25 9.71
N GLN A 14 10.58 -2.73 10.45
CA GLN A 14 11.93 -2.98 9.90
C GLN A 14 11.99 -3.97 8.74
N ASP A 15 11.10 -4.96 8.74
CA ASP A 15 11.06 -6.03 7.72
C ASP A 15 9.95 -5.80 6.68
N PHE A 16 9.24 -4.68 6.76
CA PHE A 16 8.20 -4.38 5.79
C PHE A 16 8.81 -4.08 4.43
N ALA A 17 8.45 -4.89 3.43
CA ALA A 17 8.77 -4.65 2.03
C ALA A 17 7.67 -5.22 1.16
N LEU A 18 7.21 -4.46 0.18
CA LEU A 18 6.29 -4.96 -0.83
C LEU A 18 7.04 -5.71 -1.93
N PRO A 19 6.50 -6.84 -2.42
CA PRO A 19 7.05 -7.46 -3.61
C PRO A 19 6.99 -6.46 -4.77
N ARG A 20 8.06 -6.38 -5.57
CA ARG A 20 8.07 -5.59 -6.80
C ARG A 20 7.23 -6.29 -7.87
N TYR A 21 6.92 -5.61 -8.94
CA TYR A 21 6.02 -6.13 -9.97
C TYR A 21 6.48 -7.48 -10.54
N ASP A 22 7.77 -7.64 -10.80
CA ASP A 22 8.37 -8.88 -11.27
C ASP A 22 8.43 -10.01 -10.23
N GLN A 23 8.19 -9.69 -8.96
CA GLN A 23 8.12 -10.63 -7.84
C GLN A 23 6.67 -11.04 -7.51
N LEU A 24 5.68 -10.37 -8.10
CA LEU A 24 4.28 -10.77 -7.95
C LEU A 24 4.05 -12.16 -8.56
N PRO A 25 3.03 -12.91 -8.11
CA PRO A 25 2.76 -14.24 -8.66
C PRO A 25 2.68 -14.21 -10.20
N ASP A 26 3.42 -15.07 -10.84
CA ASP A 26 3.44 -15.28 -12.30
C ASP A 26 2.35 -16.24 -12.78
N VAL A 27 1.69 -16.90 -11.84
CA VAL A 27 0.50 -17.72 -12.07
C VAL A 27 -0.75 -16.98 -11.63
N GLY A 28 -1.89 -17.25 -12.27
CA GLY A 28 -3.17 -16.66 -11.87
C GLY A 28 -3.63 -17.17 -10.49
N LEU A 29 -4.10 -16.26 -9.66
CA LEU A 29 -4.69 -16.57 -8.35
C LEU A 29 -6.22 -16.47 -8.43
N TYR A 30 -6.93 -17.39 -7.80
CA TYR A 30 -8.38 -17.27 -7.61
C TYR A 30 -8.70 -16.19 -6.56
N LEU A 31 -9.94 -15.76 -6.52
CA LEU A 31 -10.39 -14.62 -5.71
C LEU A 31 -9.94 -14.68 -4.25
N GLU A 32 -10.18 -15.79 -3.56
CA GLU A 32 -9.82 -15.94 -2.14
C GLU A 32 -8.30 -16.05 -1.94
N GLN A 33 -7.58 -16.63 -2.89
CA GLN A 33 -6.11 -16.66 -2.89
C GLN A 33 -5.54 -15.26 -3.07
N THR A 34 -6.15 -14.46 -3.93
CA THR A 34 -5.77 -13.05 -4.16
C THR A 34 -5.96 -12.22 -2.90
N ALA A 35 -7.11 -12.33 -2.25
CA ALA A 35 -7.37 -11.65 -0.98
C ALA A 35 -6.35 -12.03 0.09
N LYS A 36 -6.07 -13.32 0.24
CA LYS A 36 -5.07 -13.83 1.19
C LYS A 36 -3.67 -13.29 0.89
N TYR A 37 -3.27 -13.28 -0.37
CA TYR A 37 -1.97 -12.77 -0.79
C TYR A 37 -1.81 -11.29 -0.46
N ILE A 38 -2.82 -10.46 -0.76
CA ILE A 38 -2.81 -9.03 -0.44
C ILE A 38 -2.71 -8.81 1.07
N ASN A 39 -3.48 -9.54 1.86
CA ASN A 39 -3.47 -9.44 3.32
C ASN A 39 -2.11 -9.83 3.91
N GLN A 40 -1.44 -10.83 3.35
CA GLN A 40 -0.09 -11.21 3.75
C GLN A 40 0.93 -10.10 3.45
N CYS A 41 0.87 -9.49 2.26
CA CYS A 41 1.76 -8.39 1.88
C CYS A 41 1.62 -7.16 2.79
N LEU A 42 0.39 -6.87 3.22
CA LEU A 42 0.06 -5.64 3.97
C LEU A 42 -0.07 -5.85 5.49
N GLN A 43 0.14 -7.07 5.97
CA GLN A 43 -0.05 -7.43 7.37
C GLN A 43 0.66 -6.47 8.37
N PRO A 44 1.93 -6.04 8.14
CA PRO A 44 2.60 -5.14 9.09
C PRO A 44 1.96 -3.76 9.21
N LEU A 45 1.12 -3.36 8.26
CA LEU A 45 0.44 -2.05 8.27
C LEU A 45 -0.81 -2.04 9.16
N GLY A 46 -1.27 -3.19 9.62
CA GLY A 46 -2.38 -3.30 10.55
C GLY A 46 -3.75 -2.95 9.97
N PHE A 47 -3.91 -3.00 8.65
CA PHE A 47 -5.21 -2.76 8.00
C PHE A 47 -6.19 -3.90 8.28
N ALA A 48 -7.48 -3.57 8.26
CA ALA A 48 -8.52 -4.59 8.20
C ALA A 48 -8.35 -5.45 6.94
N GLU A 49 -8.66 -6.74 7.06
CA GLU A 49 -8.48 -7.68 5.97
C GLU A 49 -9.31 -7.32 4.73
N THR A 50 -8.67 -7.41 3.57
CA THR A 50 -9.34 -7.36 2.29
C THR A 50 -10.07 -8.68 2.05
N THR A 51 -11.33 -8.61 1.63
CA THR A 51 -12.18 -9.77 1.32
C THR A 51 -12.39 -9.93 -0.17
N GLY A 52 -12.74 -11.13 -0.61
CA GLY A 52 -13.13 -11.38 -2.01
C GLY A 52 -14.30 -10.51 -2.47
N SER A 53 -15.25 -10.22 -1.58
CA SER A 53 -16.36 -9.30 -1.86
C SER A 53 -15.89 -7.88 -2.16
N MET A 54 -14.91 -7.37 -1.42
CA MET A 54 -14.29 -6.07 -1.67
C MET A 54 -13.58 -6.04 -3.03
N ILE A 55 -12.82 -7.08 -3.36
CA ILE A 55 -12.14 -7.19 -4.65
C ILE A 55 -13.15 -7.15 -5.80
N ARG A 56 -14.23 -7.92 -5.71
CA ARG A 56 -15.30 -7.89 -6.72
C ARG A 56 -15.92 -6.51 -6.87
N ASN A 57 -16.08 -5.79 -5.76
CA ASN A 57 -16.60 -4.43 -5.80
C ASN A 57 -15.64 -3.46 -6.52
N TYR A 58 -14.33 -3.57 -6.29
CA TYR A 58 -13.34 -2.75 -7.00
C TYR A 58 -13.32 -3.02 -8.50
N VAL A 59 -13.46 -4.27 -8.90
CA VAL A 59 -13.62 -4.65 -10.32
C VAL A 59 -14.90 -4.05 -10.90
N LYS A 60 -16.03 -4.18 -10.19
CA LYS A 60 -17.31 -3.61 -10.62
C LYS A 60 -17.25 -2.09 -10.79
N MET A 61 -16.50 -1.39 -9.94
CA MET A 61 -16.29 0.07 -10.01
C MET A 61 -15.28 0.49 -11.11
N GLY A 62 -14.65 -0.45 -11.78
CA GLY A 62 -13.63 -0.16 -12.79
C GLY A 62 -12.27 0.24 -12.21
N LEU A 63 -12.04 0.07 -10.91
CA LEU A 63 -10.75 0.34 -10.26
C LEU A 63 -9.69 -0.70 -10.58
N ALA A 64 -10.11 -1.94 -10.78
CA ALA A 64 -9.28 -3.05 -11.21
C ALA A 64 -9.92 -3.70 -12.45
N SER A 65 -9.08 -4.22 -13.33
CA SER A 65 -9.54 -4.94 -14.52
C SER A 65 -10.26 -6.25 -14.14
N ASN A 66 -11.13 -6.74 -15.02
CA ASN A 66 -11.79 -8.02 -14.84
C ASN A 66 -10.75 -9.15 -14.78
N PRO A 67 -10.96 -10.14 -13.90
CA PRO A 67 -10.11 -11.33 -13.89
C PRO A 67 -10.23 -12.08 -15.22
N VAL A 68 -9.16 -12.78 -15.61
CA VAL A 68 -9.10 -13.62 -16.80
C VAL A 68 -9.38 -15.06 -16.37
N GLN A 69 -10.44 -15.65 -16.89
CA GLN A 69 -10.88 -17.01 -16.47
C GLN A 69 -10.97 -17.18 -14.95
N LYS A 70 -11.53 -16.19 -14.26
CA LYS A 70 -11.67 -16.11 -12.80
C LYS A 70 -10.34 -16.00 -12.03
N GLN A 71 -9.22 -15.74 -12.71
CA GLN A 71 -7.89 -15.61 -12.12
C GLN A 71 -7.40 -14.17 -12.20
N TYR A 72 -6.67 -13.78 -11.16
CA TYR A 72 -6.03 -12.48 -11.00
C TYR A 72 -4.52 -12.64 -11.19
N PHE A 73 -3.95 -11.84 -12.06
CA PHE A 73 -2.53 -11.85 -12.42
C PHE A 73 -1.80 -10.65 -11.83
N ALA A 74 -0.50 -10.52 -12.08
CA ALA A 74 0.34 -9.47 -11.50
C ALA A 74 -0.24 -8.05 -11.67
N GLU A 75 -0.76 -7.72 -12.85
CA GLU A 75 -1.42 -6.43 -13.11
C GLU A 75 -2.60 -6.18 -12.16
N HIS A 76 -3.46 -7.16 -11.98
CA HIS A 76 -4.61 -7.08 -11.07
C HIS A 76 -4.15 -6.90 -9.63
N ILE A 77 -3.18 -7.71 -9.21
CA ILE A 77 -2.67 -7.73 -7.83
C ILE A 77 -2.00 -6.41 -7.49
N ALA A 78 -1.19 -5.86 -8.40
CA ALA A 78 -0.55 -4.56 -8.23
C ALA A 78 -1.58 -3.43 -7.97
N HIS A 79 -2.62 -3.35 -8.80
CA HIS A 79 -3.71 -2.39 -8.60
C HIS A 79 -4.43 -2.60 -7.28
N LEU A 80 -4.75 -3.85 -6.92
CA LEU A 80 -5.47 -4.18 -5.69
C LEU A 80 -4.65 -3.83 -4.43
N ILE A 81 -3.34 -4.04 -4.44
CA ILE A 81 -2.46 -3.61 -3.35
C ILE A 81 -2.49 -2.08 -3.21
N ALA A 82 -2.33 -1.35 -4.31
CA ALA A 82 -2.37 0.10 -4.30
C ALA A 82 -3.73 0.66 -3.82
N ILE A 83 -4.84 0.09 -4.29
CA ILE A 83 -6.20 0.43 -3.83
C ILE A 83 -6.34 0.20 -2.32
N THR A 84 -5.90 -0.96 -1.84
CA THR A 84 -6.02 -1.34 -0.42
C THR A 84 -5.28 -0.38 0.50
N VAL A 85 -4.13 0.13 0.07
CA VAL A 85 -3.38 1.13 0.82
C VAL A 85 -4.03 2.51 0.72
N LEU A 86 -4.31 2.98 -0.48
CA LEU A 86 -4.75 4.37 -0.72
C LEU A 86 -6.18 4.65 -0.26
N LYS A 87 -7.06 3.67 -0.27
CA LYS A 87 -8.48 3.83 0.13
C LYS A 87 -8.68 4.35 1.55
N HIS A 88 -7.68 4.20 2.40
CA HIS A 88 -7.76 4.68 3.78
C HIS A 88 -7.71 6.20 3.91
N VAL A 89 -7.16 6.89 2.94
CA VAL A 89 -6.96 8.35 2.97
C VAL A 89 -7.49 9.06 1.72
N VAL A 90 -7.78 8.30 0.67
CA VAL A 90 -8.26 8.85 -0.61
C VAL A 90 -9.56 8.15 -0.97
N PRO A 91 -10.64 8.90 -1.28
CA PRO A 91 -11.88 8.31 -1.78
C PRO A 91 -11.62 7.46 -3.04
N LEU A 92 -12.33 6.35 -3.19
CA LEU A 92 -12.14 5.43 -4.32
C LEU A 92 -12.28 6.12 -5.68
N GLU A 93 -13.15 7.09 -5.79
CA GLU A 93 -13.28 7.93 -7.00
C GLU A 93 -11.96 8.65 -7.34
N HIS A 94 -11.27 9.16 -6.34
CA HIS A 94 -9.98 9.83 -6.54
C HIS A 94 -8.86 8.82 -6.82
N VAL A 95 -8.89 7.64 -6.22
CA VAL A 95 -7.96 6.55 -6.57
C VAL A 95 -8.11 6.18 -8.06
N HIS A 96 -9.33 6.11 -8.54
CA HIS A 96 -9.61 5.88 -9.97
C HIS A 96 -8.95 6.95 -10.86
N LYS A 97 -9.12 8.22 -10.49
CA LYS A 97 -8.49 9.35 -11.20
C LYS A 97 -6.96 9.28 -11.18
N MET A 98 -6.37 8.88 -10.04
CA MET A 98 -4.91 8.68 -9.94
C MET A 98 -4.43 7.61 -10.92
N PHE A 99 -5.14 6.50 -11.05
CA PHE A 99 -4.81 5.44 -12.01
C PHE A 99 -4.96 5.90 -13.45
N ASP A 100 -6.01 6.65 -13.77
CA ASP A 100 -6.23 7.18 -15.13
C ASP A 100 -5.12 8.15 -15.55
N ILE A 101 -4.64 8.98 -14.63
CA ILE A 101 -3.52 9.89 -14.89
C ILE A 101 -2.24 9.08 -15.10
N GLN A 102 -1.97 8.14 -14.21
CA GLN A 102 -0.76 7.32 -14.24
C GLN A 102 -0.64 6.50 -15.55
N LYS A 103 -1.72 5.89 -16.01
CA LYS A 103 -1.74 5.06 -17.23
C LYS A 103 -1.33 5.82 -18.50
N LYS A 104 -1.47 7.13 -18.52
CA LYS A 104 -1.08 7.97 -19.66
C LYS A 104 0.43 8.16 -19.78
N VAL A 105 1.17 7.96 -18.70
CA VAL A 105 2.59 8.31 -18.58
C VAL A 105 3.48 7.09 -18.31
N TYR A 106 2.99 6.12 -17.55
CA TYR A 106 3.79 4.99 -17.06
C TYR A 106 3.11 3.65 -17.37
N THR A 107 3.93 2.61 -17.51
CA THR A 107 3.43 1.22 -17.48
C THR A 107 2.98 0.86 -16.06
N ASP A 108 2.13 -0.14 -15.93
CA ASP A 108 1.68 -0.62 -14.62
C ASP A 108 2.85 -1.10 -13.75
N ALA A 109 3.83 -1.78 -14.35
CA ALA A 109 5.03 -2.24 -13.65
C ALA A 109 5.84 -1.07 -13.07
N THR A 110 6.12 -0.06 -13.88
CA THR A 110 6.89 1.12 -13.44
C THR A 110 6.15 1.89 -12.35
N ALA A 111 4.86 2.11 -12.53
CA ALA A 111 4.04 2.84 -11.56
C ALA A 111 3.91 2.09 -10.23
N TYR A 112 3.72 0.79 -10.27
CA TYR A 112 3.62 -0.03 -9.07
C TYR A 112 4.95 -0.09 -8.31
N ASP A 113 6.07 -0.26 -9.00
CA ASP A 113 7.39 -0.27 -8.36
C ASP A 113 7.72 1.08 -7.72
N TYR A 114 7.36 2.18 -8.39
CA TYR A 114 7.47 3.51 -7.80
C TYR A 114 6.60 3.67 -6.53
N PHE A 115 5.37 3.20 -6.57
CA PHE A 115 4.48 3.17 -5.41
C PHE A 115 5.10 2.38 -4.25
N CYS A 116 5.66 1.20 -4.49
CA CYS A 116 6.32 0.38 -3.49
C CYS A 116 7.50 1.11 -2.85
N MET A 117 8.38 1.69 -3.67
CA MET A 117 9.55 2.42 -3.19
C MET A 117 9.16 3.64 -2.35
N GLU A 118 8.19 4.41 -2.80
CA GLU A 118 7.71 5.60 -2.10
C GLU A 118 7.06 5.24 -0.76
N LEU A 119 6.23 4.21 -0.73
CA LEU A 119 5.59 3.74 0.51
C LEU A 119 6.62 3.28 1.54
N GLU A 120 7.60 2.48 1.14
CA GLU A 120 8.68 2.02 2.01
C GLU A 120 9.54 3.19 2.51
N ASN A 121 9.91 4.10 1.62
CA ASN A 121 10.68 5.29 1.95
C ASN A 121 10.01 6.14 3.04
N VAL A 122 8.74 6.45 2.87
CA VAL A 122 7.97 7.28 3.81
C VAL A 122 7.73 6.54 5.13
N LEU A 123 7.38 5.25 5.08
CA LEU A 123 7.19 4.44 6.29
C LEU A 123 8.48 4.30 7.09
N TYR A 124 9.58 3.99 6.45
CA TYR A 124 10.87 3.86 7.13
C TYR A 124 11.31 5.15 7.79
N PHE A 125 11.13 6.27 7.12
CA PHE A 125 11.37 7.59 7.72
C PHE A 125 10.45 7.83 8.92
N ARG A 126 9.15 7.60 8.77
CA ARG A 126 8.16 7.85 9.82
C ARG A 126 8.38 6.98 11.06
N PHE A 127 8.80 5.74 10.88
CA PHE A 127 9.05 4.79 11.96
C PHE A 127 10.48 4.85 12.52
N GLY A 128 11.30 5.78 12.06
CA GLY A 128 12.64 6.03 12.60
C GLY A 128 13.71 5.05 12.12
N LEU A 129 13.47 4.36 11.00
CA LEU A 129 14.45 3.48 10.35
C LEU A 129 15.39 4.24 9.40
N LYS A 130 15.02 5.46 9.04
CA LYS A 130 15.80 6.38 8.20
C LYS A 130 15.80 7.76 8.87
N GLU A 131 16.90 8.49 8.72
CA GLU A 131 17.03 9.85 9.25
C GLU A 131 16.42 10.90 8.32
N ASP A 132 16.47 10.64 7.01
CA ASP A 132 15.99 11.55 5.98
C ASP A 132 14.90 10.93 5.11
N LEU A 133 13.97 11.76 4.66
CA LEU A 133 12.99 11.39 3.64
C LEU A 133 13.58 11.64 2.26
N GLU A 134 13.97 10.55 1.57
CA GLU A 134 14.56 10.62 0.25
C GLU A 134 13.56 11.09 -0.81
N GLU A 135 14.05 11.86 -1.78
CA GLU A 135 13.33 12.10 -3.03
C GLU A 135 13.49 10.90 -3.96
N ILE A 136 12.37 10.29 -4.36
CA ILE A 136 12.37 9.15 -5.27
C ILE A 136 12.01 9.61 -6.67
N GLY A 137 12.90 9.32 -7.61
CA GLY A 137 12.77 9.73 -9.00
C GLY A 137 13.34 11.12 -9.28
N VAL A 138 13.57 11.39 -10.56
CA VAL A 138 14.34 12.56 -11.05
C VAL A 138 13.45 13.72 -11.47
N THR A 139 12.15 13.49 -11.65
CA THR A 139 11.21 14.47 -12.21
C THR A 139 10.08 14.73 -11.25
N GLU A 140 9.91 15.96 -10.84
CA GLU A 140 8.73 16.40 -10.10
C GLU A 140 7.57 16.54 -11.07
N THR A 141 6.51 15.79 -10.82
CA THR A 141 5.26 15.87 -11.56
C THR A 141 4.09 15.92 -10.59
N MET A 142 2.95 16.45 -11.04
CA MET A 142 1.74 16.55 -10.22
C MET A 142 1.27 15.15 -9.75
N GLU A 143 1.43 14.14 -10.58
CA GLU A 143 1.06 12.76 -10.26
C GLU A 143 1.88 12.21 -9.10
N LYS A 144 3.19 12.47 -9.10
CA LYS A 144 4.10 12.07 -8.01
C LYS A 144 3.80 12.83 -6.72
N GLU A 145 3.50 14.11 -6.82
CA GLU A 145 3.14 14.96 -5.68
C GLU A 145 1.85 14.46 -5.01
N ILE A 146 0.82 14.17 -5.80
CA ILE A 146 -0.45 13.61 -5.29
C ILE A 146 -0.20 12.26 -4.62
N LEU A 147 0.53 11.36 -5.26
CA LEU A 147 0.83 10.04 -4.72
C LEU A 147 1.64 10.14 -3.42
N ARG A 148 2.68 10.95 -3.40
CA ARG A 148 3.52 11.15 -2.21
C ARG A 148 2.70 11.72 -1.04
N SER A 149 1.85 12.71 -1.28
CA SER A 149 0.99 13.29 -0.26
C SER A 149 0.02 12.25 0.32
N ALA A 150 -0.58 11.41 -0.53
CA ALA A 150 -1.44 10.31 -0.09
C ALA A 150 -0.67 9.27 0.74
N ILE A 151 0.53 8.90 0.31
CA ILE A 151 1.40 7.95 1.02
C ILE A 151 1.85 8.52 2.38
N ILE A 152 2.18 9.80 2.47
CA ILE A 152 2.51 10.46 3.74
C ILE A 152 1.31 10.39 4.68
N ALA A 153 0.11 10.66 4.21
CA ALA A 153 -1.12 10.58 5.00
C ALA A 153 -1.36 9.14 5.52
N VAL A 154 -1.21 8.12 4.66
CA VAL A 154 -1.30 6.71 5.06
C VAL A 154 -0.26 6.38 6.12
N SER A 155 0.97 6.81 5.94
CA SER A 155 2.08 6.50 6.86
C SER A 155 1.84 7.09 8.24
N HIS A 156 1.31 8.30 8.32
CA HIS A 156 0.91 8.89 9.60
C HIS A 156 -0.25 8.14 10.26
N MET A 157 -1.25 7.73 9.50
CA MET A 157 -2.36 6.93 10.00
C MET A 157 -1.87 5.58 10.56
N VAL A 158 -1.03 4.86 9.81
CA VAL A 158 -0.43 3.59 10.24
C VAL A 158 0.38 3.79 11.51
N TYR A 159 1.19 4.84 11.58
CA TYR A 159 1.98 5.17 12.77
C TYR A 159 1.10 5.41 14.00
N VAL A 160 0.06 6.24 13.89
CA VAL A 160 -0.87 6.52 14.98
C VAL A 160 -1.55 5.25 15.47
N ASN A 161 -2.07 4.43 14.55
CA ASN A 161 -2.72 3.16 14.91
C ASN A 161 -1.75 2.19 15.59
N THR A 162 -0.51 2.09 15.10
CA THR A 162 0.52 1.26 15.75
C THR A 162 0.84 1.76 17.15
N CYS A 163 0.94 3.07 17.37
CA CYS A 163 1.13 3.63 18.69
C CYS A 163 0.02 3.21 19.65
N PHE A 164 -1.24 3.32 19.24
CA PHE A 164 -2.38 2.94 20.08
C PHE A 164 -2.40 1.45 20.41
N HIS A 165 -2.02 0.58 19.49
CA HIS A 165 -1.90 -0.86 19.75
C HIS A 165 -0.78 -1.21 20.73
N LEU A 166 0.24 -0.35 20.87
CA LEU A 166 1.35 -0.55 21.79
C LEU A 166 1.12 0.09 23.17
N LEU A 167 0.11 0.94 23.31
CA LEU A 167 -0.26 1.49 24.59
C LEU A 167 -0.96 0.41 25.43
N PRO A 168 -0.66 0.31 26.74
CA PRO A 168 -1.36 -0.62 27.62
C PRO A 168 -2.85 -0.27 27.64
N GLU A 169 -3.70 -1.29 27.54
CA GLU A 169 -5.12 -1.11 27.81
C GLU A 169 -5.23 -0.61 29.26
N ASN A 170 -5.87 0.54 29.45
CA ASN A 170 -6.21 0.99 30.80
C ASN A 170 -7.25 0.02 31.35
N ASP A 171 -6.84 -0.88 32.22
CA ASP A 171 -7.74 -1.64 33.06
C ASP A 171 -8.55 -0.62 33.90
N GLY A 172 -9.78 -0.32 33.41
CA GLY A 172 -10.73 0.53 34.10
C GLY A 172 -11.38 -0.16 35.30
#